data_0bc6766ba4ed93dd375627414500e96b
#
_entry.id   0bc6766ba4ed93dd375627414500e96b
#
_cell.length_a   1.000
_cell.length_b   1.000
_cell.length_c   1.000
_cell.angle_alpha   90.00
_cell.angle_beta   90.00
_cell.angle_gamma   90.00
#
_symmetry.space_group_name_H-M   'P 1'
#
loop_
_entity.id
_entity.type
_entity.pdbx_description
1 polymer ?
#
loop_
_entity_poly.entity_id
_entity_poly.type
_entity_poly.pdbx_seq_one_letter_code
_entity_poly.pdbx_strand_id
1 'polypeptide(L)'
;MDFDGVRTDNLVYVDENGNESVRCSRSDGMGIAAMREAGFKLLILSKERNPVVSRRGEKLNVEVIQGCDDKLEALKTWLTSHKLSSQHCLYIGNDINDLECLQFAGISVSPADAHESVSHAVTWKLSNMGGRGAIREMSDVLIEAKNKEKK
;
A
#
# COMPACT_ATOMS: atom_id res chain seq x y z
N MET A 1 -0.71 -3.40 -0.01
CA MET A 1 -0.47 -2.04 0.53
C MET A 1 -1.70 -1.54 1.24
N ASP A 2 -1.54 -0.84 2.36
CA ASP A 2 -2.62 -0.09 2.99
C ASP A 2 -3.05 1.12 2.14
N PHE A 3 -4.15 1.77 2.51
CA PHE A 3 -4.68 2.93 1.80
C PHE A 3 -4.44 4.23 2.59
N ASP A 4 -5.02 4.38 3.77
CA ASP A 4 -4.89 5.60 4.57
C ASP A 4 -3.51 5.70 5.23
N GLY A 5 -2.87 6.85 5.11
CA GLY A 5 -1.50 7.04 5.58
C GLY A 5 -0.40 6.42 4.69
N VAL A 6 -0.77 5.68 3.64
CA VAL A 6 0.15 5.14 2.63
C VAL A 6 -0.13 5.77 1.26
N ARG A 7 -1.37 5.62 0.77
CA ARG A 7 -1.85 6.22 -0.48
C ARG A 7 -2.36 7.64 -0.29
N THR A 8 -2.80 7.97 0.93
CA THR A 8 -3.22 9.31 1.37
C THR A 8 -2.20 9.85 2.38
N ASP A 9 -2.35 11.12 2.72
CA ASP A 9 -1.58 11.78 3.79
C ASP A 9 -2.19 11.58 5.19
N ASN A 10 -3.04 10.56 5.34
CA ASN A 10 -3.73 10.21 6.58
C ASN A 10 -4.70 11.28 7.13
N LEU A 11 -5.10 12.21 6.28
CA LEU A 11 -6.04 13.28 6.62
C LEU A 11 -7.32 13.14 5.81
N VAL A 12 -8.44 13.48 6.40
CA VAL A 12 -9.74 13.56 5.74
C VAL A 12 -10.26 14.99 5.79
N TYR A 13 -10.93 15.40 4.72
CA TYR A 13 -11.81 16.58 4.72
C TYR A 13 -13.22 16.10 4.98
N VAL A 14 -13.86 16.67 5.99
CA VAL A 14 -15.26 16.34 6.35
C VAL A 14 -16.09 17.60 6.18
N ASP A 15 -17.16 17.52 5.39
CA ASP A 15 -18.09 18.62 5.21
C ASP A 15 -19.22 18.60 6.28
N GLU A 16 -20.06 19.62 6.29
CA GLU A 16 -21.18 19.76 7.22
C GLU A 16 -22.26 18.67 7.09
N ASN A 17 -22.27 17.93 5.98
CA ASN A 17 -23.19 16.82 5.73
C ASN A 17 -22.56 15.46 6.10
N GLY A 18 -21.31 15.45 6.59
CA GLY A 18 -20.57 14.26 6.94
C GLY A 18 -19.93 13.56 5.72
N ASN A 19 -19.87 14.20 4.56
CA ASN A 19 -19.13 13.62 3.43
C ASN A 19 -17.64 13.75 3.67
N GLU A 20 -16.93 12.65 3.43
CA GLU A 20 -15.48 12.61 3.56
C GLU A 20 -14.80 12.63 2.18
N SER A 21 -13.69 13.32 2.11
CA SER A 21 -12.78 13.26 0.97
C SER A 21 -11.34 13.17 1.41
N VAL A 22 -10.51 12.49 0.59
CA VAL A 22 -9.10 12.28 0.86
C VAL A 22 -8.26 12.79 -0.31
N ARG A 23 -6.99 13.05 -0.02
CA ARG A 23 -6.03 13.47 -1.02
C ARG A 23 -5.04 12.35 -1.35
N CYS A 24 -4.88 12.06 -2.65
CA CYS A 24 -3.90 11.10 -3.16
C CYS A 24 -2.88 11.79 -4.08
N SER A 25 -1.66 11.30 -4.09
CA SER A 25 -0.60 11.76 -4.99
C SER A 25 -0.79 11.23 -6.41
N ARG A 26 -0.67 12.10 -7.42
CA ARG A 26 -0.60 11.68 -8.82
C ARG A 26 0.72 10.97 -9.13
N SER A 27 1.83 11.40 -8.51
CA SER A 27 3.14 10.76 -8.66
C SER A 27 3.11 9.31 -8.18
N ASP A 28 2.47 9.03 -7.03
CA ASP A 28 2.25 7.68 -6.55
C ASP A 28 1.40 6.84 -7.53
N GLY A 29 0.43 7.47 -8.17
CA GLY A 29 -0.34 6.84 -9.24
C GLY A 29 0.51 6.42 -10.45
N MET A 30 1.49 7.23 -10.83
CA MET A 30 2.47 6.88 -11.89
C MET A 30 3.35 5.71 -11.46
N GLY A 31 3.80 5.66 -10.19
CA GLY A 31 4.53 4.53 -9.64
C GLY A 31 3.74 3.22 -9.69
N ILE A 32 2.45 3.28 -9.34
CA ILE A 32 1.53 2.13 -9.46
C ILE A 32 1.42 1.65 -10.91
N ALA A 33 1.24 2.56 -11.87
CA ALA A 33 1.14 2.20 -13.28
C ALA A 33 2.42 1.50 -13.76
N ALA A 34 3.58 2.05 -13.43
CA ALA A 34 4.88 1.48 -13.79
C ALA A 34 5.11 0.08 -13.16
N MET A 35 4.73 -0.14 -11.90
CA MET A 35 4.80 -1.47 -11.28
C MET A 35 3.88 -2.47 -11.99
N ARG A 36 2.66 -2.07 -12.39
CA ARG A 36 1.76 -2.93 -13.16
C ARG A 36 2.38 -3.32 -14.51
N GLU A 37 2.89 -2.35 -15.25
CA GLU A 37 3.57 -2.57 -16.53
C GLU A 37 4.79 -3.49 -16.38
N ALA A 38 5.51 -3.37 -15.27
CA ALA A 38 6.58 -4.29 -14.91
C ALA A 38 6.10 -5.69 -14.47
N GLY A 39 4.78 -5.92 -14.38
CA GLY A 39 4.19 -7.23 -14.06
C GLY A 39 4.08 -7.55 -12.57
N PHE A 40 4.16 -6.54 -11.69
CA PHE A 40 3.85 -6.75 -10.27
C PHE A 40 2.34 -6.95 -10.08
N LYS A 41 1.97 -7.88 -9.21
CA LYS A 41 0.60 -8.02 -8.70
C LYS A 41 0.40 -7.01 -7.57
N LEU A 42 -0.67 -6.23 -7.63
CA LEU A 42 -0.91 -5.14 -6.69
C LEU A 42 -2.26 -5.31 -6.00
N LEU A 43 -2.27 -5.13 -4.68
CA LEU A 43 -3.46 -5.16 -3.84
C LEU A 43 -3.49 -3.93 -2.94
N ILE A 44 -4.63 -3.24 -2.88
CA ILE A 44 -4.98 -2.31 -1.81
C ILE A 44 -5.80 -3.08 -0.79
N LEU A 45 -5.39 -3.04 0.48
CA LEU A 45 -6.01 -3.76 1.58
C LEU A 45 -6.30 -2.77 2.71
N SER A 46 -7.57 -2.43 2.92
CA SER A 46 -7.97 -1.35 3.82
C SER A 46 -9.10 -1.77 4.76
N LYS A 47 -9.08 -1.26 6.00
CA LYS A 47 -10.21 -1.33 6.93
C LYS A 47 -11.30 -0.33 6.57
N GLU A 48 -10.97 0.71 5.82
CA GLU A 48 -11.90 1.78 5.44
C GLU A 48 -13.05 1.23 4.59
N ARG A 49 -14.26 1.70 4.89
CA ARG A 49 -15.49 1.32 4.18
C ARG A 49 -15.96 2.36 3.17
N ASN A 50 -15.37 3.57 3.23
CA ASN A 50 -15.71 4.64 2.31
C ASN A 50 -15.39 4.24 0.87
N PRO A 51 -16.31 4.43 -0.09
CA PRO A 51 -16.12 4.06 -1.50
C PRO A 51 -14.92 4.72 -2.19
N VAL A 52 -14.32 5.74 -1.59
CA VAL A 52 -13.12 6.41 -2.14
C VAL A 52 -11.98 5.42 -2.38
N VAL A 53 -11.84 4.38 -1.55
CA VAL A 53 -10.80 3.35 -1.70
C VAL A 53 -11.01 2.56 -2.99
N SER A 54 -12.21 1.99 -3.20
CA SER A 54 -12.54 1.23 -4.41
C SER A 54 -12.50 2.10 -5.66
N ARG A 55 -13.02 3.33 -5.61
CA ARG A 55 -12.97 4.27 -6.74
C ARG A 55 -11.54 4.61 -7.14
N ARG A 56 -10.66 4.75 -6.17
CA ARG A 56 -9.23 4.97 -6.47
C ARG A 56 -8.56 3.73 -7.04
N GLY A 57 -8.87 2.54 -6.53
CA GLY A 57 -8.40 1.26 -7.05
C GLY A 57 -8.83 1.04 -8.49
N GLU A 58 -10.11 1.24 -8.80
CA GLU A 58 -10.66 1.17 -10.16
C GLU A 58 -9.89 2.08 -11.13
N LYS A 59 -9.72 3.36 -10.77
CA LYS A 59 -8.98 4.31 -11.60
C LYS A 59 -7.54 3.87 -11.89
N LEU A 60 -6.90 3.19 -10.97
CA LEU A 60 -5.52 2.74 -11.09
C LEU A 60 -5.41 1.31 -11.63
N ASN A 61 -6.54 0.64 -11.82
CA ASN A 61 -6.64 -0.77 -12.20
C ASN A 61 -5.82 -1.66 -11.23
N VAL A 62 -6.10 -1.51 -9.93
CA VAL A 62 -5.51 -2.28 -8.82
C VAL A 62 -6.62 -3.00 -8.08
N GLU A 63 -6.40 -4.26 -7.71
CA GLU A 63 -7.32 -5.01 -6.87
C GLU A 63 -7.48 -4.35 -5.49
N VAL A 64 -8.71 -4.37 -4.97
CA VAL A 64 -9.06 -3.75 -3.68
C VAL A 64 -9.83 -4.74 -2.82
N ILE A 65 -9.38 -4.87 -1.57
CA ILE A 65 -10.16 -5.47 -0.48
C ILE A 65 -10.31 -4.39 0.58
N GLN A 66 -11.53 -3.87 0.75
CA GLN A 66 -11.82 -2.82 1.71
C GLN A 66 -12.87 -3.26 2.74
N GLY A 67 -13.02 -2.52 3.84
CA GLY A 67 -13.88 -2.90 4.96
C GLY A 67 -13.41 -4.18 5.64
N CYS A 68 -12.11 -4.46 5.57
CA CYS A 68 -11.51 -5.70 6.01
C CYS A 68 -10.97 -5.57 7.44
N ASP A 69 -11.59 -6.23 8.39
CA ASP A 69 -11.16 -6.20 9.79
C ASP A 69 -9.92 -7.09 10.03
N ASP A 70 -9.84 -8.25 9.37
CA ASP A 70 -8.69 -9.16 9.41
C ASP A 70 -7.84 -9.03 8.13
N LYS A 71 -6.94 -8.05 8.15
CA LYS A 71 -6.05 -7.80 7.01
C LYS A 71 -5.11 -8.97 6.73
N LEU A 72 -4.62 -9.66 7.76
CA LEU A 72 -3.67 -10.75 7.57
C LEU A 72 -4.30 -11.94 6.85
N GLU A 73 -5.50 -12.34 7.25
CA GLU A 73 -6.19 -13.46 6.62
C GLU A 73 -6.58 -13.13 5.17
N ALA A 74 -7.05 -11.90 4.92
CA ALA A 74 -7.33 -11.44 3.57
C ALA A 74 -6.07 -11.44 2.68
N LEU A 75 -4.93 -10.99 3.21
CA LEU A 75 -3.65 -11.02 2.49
C LEU A 75 -3.21 -12.45 2.15
N LYS A 76 -3.28 -13.38 3.10
CA LYS A 76 -2.95 -14.80 2.88
C LYS A 76 -3.84 -15.42 1.80
N THR A 77 -5.14 -15.17 1.87
CA THR A 77 -6.11 -15.67 0.89
C THR A 77 -5.80 -15.15 -0.50
N TRP A 78 -5.52 -13.85 -0.62
CA TRP A 78 -5.16 -13.23 -1.90
C TRP A 78 -3.85 -13.79 -2.46
N LEU A 79 -2.82 -13.93 -1.65
CA LEU A 79 -1.54 -14.53 -2.08
C LEU A 79 -1.74 -15.97 -2.57
N THR A 80 -2.51 -16.77 -1.85
CA THR A 80 -2.81 -18.16 -2.20
C THR A 80 -3.54 -18.25 -3.54
N SER A 81 -4.52 -17.38 -3.79
CA SER A 81 -5.26 -17.32 -5.06
C SER A 81 -4.37 -16.99 -6.26
N HIS A 82 -3.29 -16.23 -6.01
CA HIS A 82 -2.29 -15.86 -7.01
C HIS A 82 -1.08 -16.82 -7.06
N LYS A 83 -1.11 -17.94 -6.29
CA LYS A 83 -0.01 -18.91 -6.17
C LYS A 83 1.31 -18.26 -5.69
N LEU A 84 1.19 -17.29 -4.79
CA LEU A 84 2.29 -16.58 -4.16
C LEU A 84 2.40 -16.97 -2.69
N SER A 85 3.61 -16.85 -2.13
CA SER A 85 3.89 -17.01 -0.69
C SER A 85 4.29 -15.68 -0.07
N SER A 86 4.43 -15.65 1.26
CA SER A 86 4.91 -14.47 1.99
C SER A 86 6.26 -13.96 1.49
N GLN A 87 7.16 -14.84 1.04
CA GLN A 87 8.47 -14.47 0.50
C GLN A 87 8.38 -13.64 -0.81
N HIS A 88 7.28 -13.78 -1.55
CA HIS A 88 7.01 -12.99 -2.76
C HIS A 88 6.23 -11.70 -2.47
N CYS A 89 5.93 -11.45 -1.18
CA CYS A 89 5.11 -10.33 -0.74
C CYS A 89 5.97 -9.20 -0.19
N LEU A 90 5.79 -8.01 -0.76
CA LEU A 90 6.14 -6.76 -0.10
C LEU A 90 4.85 -6.13 0.42
N TYR A 91 4.81 -5.81 1.71
CA TYR A 91 3.69 -5.07 2.31
C TYR A 91 4.16 -3.70 2.79
N ILE A 92 3.43 -2.66 2.44
CA ILE A 92 3.61 -1.31 2.96
C ILE A 92 2.41 -0.91 3.79
N GLY A 93 2.65 -0.49 5.03
CA GLY A 93 1.68 -0.04 6.01
C GLY A 93 2.22 1.09 6.86
N ASN A 94 1.35 1.79 7.56
CA ASN A 94 1.72 2.97 8.35
C ASN A 94 1.31 2.91 9.82
N ASP A 95 0.40 2.03 10.21
CA ASP A 95 -0.16 2.04 11.56
C ASP A 95 -0.22 0.61 12.18
N ILE A 96 -0.57 0.54 13.45
CA ILE A 96 -0.58 -0.69 14.26
C ILE A 96 -1.46 -1.80 13.68
N ASN A 97 -2.52 -1.45 12.95
CA ASN A 97 -3.40 -2.40 12.27
C ASN A 97 -2.74 -3.08 11.05
N ASP A 98 -1.53 -2.65 10.67
CA ASP A 98 -0.72 -3.25 9.60
C ASP A 98 0.36 -4.20 10.13
N LEU A 99 0.64 -4.18 11.43
CA LEU A 99 1.78 -4.90 12.02
C LEU A 99 1.81 -6.39 11.68
N GLU A 100 0.67 -7.07 11.73
CA GLU A 100 0.60 -8.50 11.40
C GLU A 100 0.92 -8.76 9.92
N CYS A 101 0.45 -7.93 9.01
CA CYS A 101 0.78 -8.01 7.59
C CYS A 101 2.26 -7.69 7.33
N LEU A 102 2.81 -6.68 8.03
CA LEU A 102 4.22 -6.31 7.93
C LEU A 102 5.14 -7.43 8.43
N GLN A 103 4.80 -8.07 9.54
CA GLN A 103 5.55 -9.21 10.09
C GLN A 103 5.46 -10.46 9.22
N PHE A 104 4.35 -10.66 8.52
CA PHE A 104 4.13 -11.80 7.65
C PHE A 104 4.84 -11.66 6.29
N ALA A 105 4.96 -10.46 5.75
CA ALA A 105 5.52 -10.19 4.44
C ALA A 105 7.04 -10.44 4.39
N GLY A 106 7.54 -10.93 3.25
CA GLY A 106 8.97 -11.12 3.02
C GLY A 106 9.76 -9.81 3.05
N ILE A 107 9.13 -8.71 2.61
CA ILE A 107 9.67 -7.34 2.73
C ILE A 107 8.59 -6.46 3.35
N SER A 108 8.91 -5.86 4.49
CA SER A 108 8.05 -4.91 5.18
C SER A 108 8.54 -3.47 4.98
N VAL A 109 7.62 -2.57 4.64
CA VAL A 109 7.92 -1.19 4.26
C VAL A 109 7.02 -0.23 5.02
N SER A 110 7.53 0.94 5.38
CA SER A 110 6.73 2.03 5.92
C SER A 110 7.05 3.37 5.25
N PRO A 111 6.07 4.28 5.12
CA PRO A 111 6.35 5.67 4.81
C PRO A 111 7.11 6.34 5.95
N ALA A 112 7.68 7.53 5.68
CA ALA A 112 8.50 8.27 6.64
C ALA A 112 7.74 8.71 7.91
N ASP A 113 6.44 8.94 7.77
CA ASP A 113 5.52 9.42 8.81
C ASP A 113 4.65 8.32 9.44
N ALA A 114 5.03 7.06 9.28
CA ALA A 114 4.36 5.94 9.92
C ALA A 114 4.45 6.02 11.46
N HIS A 115 3.48 5.39 12.13
CA HIS A 115 3.49 5.23 13.58
C HIS A 115 4.82 4.64 14.06
N GLU A 116 5.30 5.08 15.23
CA GLU A 116 6.62 4.69 15.78
C GLU A 116 6.78 3.17 15.85
N SER A 117 5.78 2.45 16.35
CA SER A 117 5.81 0.98 16.44
C SER A 117 6.01 0.31 15.08
N VAL A 118 5.46 0.88 14.00
CA VAL A 118 5.63 0.39 12.62
C VAL A 118 7.02 0.73 12.12
N SER A 119 7.46 1.98 12.31
CA SER A 119 8.78 2.44 11.86
C SER A 119 9.94 1.61 12.41
N HIS A 120 9.79 1.04 13.61
CA HIS A 120 10.80 0.17 14.23
C HIS A 120 10.67 -1.31 13.83
N ALA A 121 9.54 -1.70 13.27
CA ALA A 121 9.24 -3.10 12.93
C ALA A 121 9.49 -3.47 11.46
N VAL A 122 9.76 -2.48 10.61
CA VAL A 122 9.93 -2.71 9.17
C VAL A 122 11.38 -2.87 8.76
N THR A 123 11.60 -3.61 7.67
CA THR A 123 12.93 -3.78 7.06
C THR A 123 13.34 -2.59 6.21
N TRP A 124 12.38 -1.83 5.70
CA TRP A 124 12.64 -0.66 4.85
C TRP A 124 11.73 0.50 5.19
N LYS A 125 12.32 1.57 5.71
CA LYS A 125 11.64 2.86 5.92
C LYS A 125 11.94 3.79 4.76
N LEU A 126 10.88 4.29 4.13
CA LEU A 126 10.97 5.25 3.02
C LEU A 126 11.33 6.66 3.53
N SER A 127 11.86 7.47 2.63
CA SER A 127 12.18 8.89 2.88
C SER A 127 10.96 9.78 2.72
N ASN A 128 10.01 9.39 1.86
CA ASN A 128 8.80 10.14 1.58
C ASN A 128 7.64 9.71 2.49
N MET A 129 6.78 10.68 2.81
CA MET A 129 5.58 10.47 3.60
C MET A 129 4.46 9.83 2.78
N GLY A 130 3.49 9.22 3.47
CA GLY A 130 2.27 8.71 2.86
C GLY A 130 1.52 9.77 2.06
N GLY A 131 1.01 9.38 0.88
CA GLY A 131 0.33 10.30 -0.04
C GLY A 131 1.20 11.42 -0.61
N ARG A 132 2.49 11.41 -0.37
CA ARG A 132 3.46 12.44 -0.79
C ARG A 132 4.69 11.87 -1.49
N GLY A 133 4.53 10.77 -2.20
CA GLY A 133 5.61 10.16 -2.98
C GLY A 133 6.18 8.87 -2.39
N ALA A 134 5.67 8.36 -1.27
CA ALA A 134 6.14 7.12 -0.67
C ALA A 134 6.00 5.93 -1.63
N ILE A 135 4.82 5.77 -2.26
CA ILE A 135 4.61 4.71 -3.26
C ILE A 135 5.48 4.92 -4.49
N ARG A 136 5.71 6.15 -4.91
CA ARG A 136 6.60 6.45 -6.04
C ARG A 136 8.03 6.04 -5.74
N GLU A 137 8.58 6.42 -4.59
CA GLU A 137 9.91 6.02 -4.14
C GLU A 137 10.06 4.50 -4.13
N MET A 138 9.12 3.81 -3.49
CA MET A 138 9.12 2.35 -3.45
C MET A 138 9.08 1.73 -4.84
N SER A 139 8.22 2.23 -5.72
CA SER A 139 8.06 1.70 -7.07
C SER A 139 9.32 1.83 -7.92
N ASP A 140 9.99 2.97 -7.84
CA ASP A 140 11.21 3.22 -8.61
C ASP A 140 12.32 2.25 -8.20
N VAL A 141 12.50 1.99 -6.89
CA VAL A 141 13.48 1.02 -6.38
C VAL A 141 13.14 -0.41 -6.82
N LEU A 142 11.88 -0.82 -6.72
CA LEU A 142 11.46 -2.18 -7.11
C LEU A 142 11.65 -2.43 -8.60
N ILE A 143 11.34 -1.46 -9.44
CA ILE A 143 11.50 -1.57 -10.90
C ILE A 143 12.99 -1.63 -11.25
N GLU A 144 13.82 -0.81 -10.61
CA GLU A 144 15.27 -0.86 -10.81
C GLU A 144 15.86 -2.23 -10.44
N ALA A 145 15.48 -2.77 -9.27
CA ALA A 145 15.91 -4.08 -8.81
C ALA A 145 15.52 -5.18 -9.82
N LYS A 146 14.25 -5.19 -10.25
CA LYS A 146 13.75 -6.15 -11.24
C LYS A 146 14.48 -6.08 -12.58
N ASN A 147 14.89 -4.89 -13.01
CA ASN A 147 15.62 -4.72 -14.27
C ASN A 147 17.08 -5.17 -14.17
N LYS A 148 17.67 -5.15 -12.98
CA LYS A 148 19.03 -5.69 -12.74
C LYS A 148 19.07 -7.22 -12.78
N GLU A 149 18.00 -7.89 -12.33
CA GLU A 149 17.92 -9.36 -12.38
C GLU A 149 17.78 -9.92 -13.80
N LYS A 150 17.37 -9.10 -14.78
CA LYS A 150 17.21 -9.51 -16.18
C LYS A 150 18.48 -9.37 -17.01
N LYS A 151 19.55 -8.84 -16.44
CA LYS A 151 20.86 -8.67 -17.09
C LYS A 151 21.83 -9.74 -16.63
#